data_56336d12a4e821835c585abf71b573e3
#
_entry.id   56336d12a4e821835c585abf71b573e3
#
_cell.length_a   1.000
_cell.length_b   1.000
_cell.length_c   1.000
_cell.angle_alpha   90.00
_cell.angle_beta   90.00
_cell.angle_gamma   90.00
#
_symmetry.space_group_name_H-M   'P 1'
#
loop_
_entity.id
_entity.type
_entity.pdbx_description
1 polymer ?
#
loop_
_entity_poly.entity_id
_entity_poly.type
_entity_poly.pdbx_seq_one_letter_code
_entity_poly.pdbx_strand_id
1 'polypeptide(L)'
;HGYYDLTYQEYVHEVYKCLFNMRRQVDVISPYHDFSKYRLIIAPYLYLTSDDLLKKLEGYVSNGGFLILTARSLVKDEFNRVRSGFETERVAVEKLIGGSIEEYTKLSLEEKNAWIRPSEKSFILGDSLRCRFFIEAFSAGDSAQVLGYHTYKWFAGKPAILCNNYGNGRVVTIGTMPSWIELSKLIAPLLPRL
;
A
#
# COMPACT_ATOMS: atom_id res chain seq x y z
N HIS A 1 -13.32 -22.48 9.99
CA HIS A 1 -12.15 -21.63 10.00
C HIS A 1 -12.58 -20.23 9.64
N GLY A 2 -12.68 -19.31 10.65
CA GLY A 2 -13.10 -17.94 10.44
C GLY A 2 -12.03 -17.13 9.72
N TYR A 3 -12.33 -16.65 8.53
CA TYR A 3 -11.56 -15.59 7.90
C TYR A 3 -12.07 -14.24 8.42
N TYR A 4 -11.21 -13.24 8.47
CA TYR A 4 -11.66 -11.88 8.68
C TYR A 4 -12.60 -11.46 7.54
N ASP A 5 -13.84 -11.16 7.87
CA ASP A 5 -14.81 -10.57 6.95
C ASP A 5 -14.86 -9.05 7.17
N LEU A 6 -13.70 -8.38 6.99
CA LEU A 6 -13.69 -6.93 6.94
C LEU A 6 -14.20 -6.49 5.58
N THR A 7 -15.22 -5.69 5.58
CA THR A 7 -15.70 -5.06 4.36
C THR A 7 -14.75 -3.95 3.92
N TYR A 8 -14.74 -3.61 2.64
CA TYR A 8 -13.97 -2.46 2.13
C TYR A 8 -14.31 -1.17 2.88
N GLN A 9 -15.58 -0.94 3.17
CA GLN A 9 -16.05 0.25 3.90
C GLN A 9 -15.48 0.33 5.32
N GLU A 10 -15.44 -0.78 6.05
CA GLU A 10 -14.85 -0.83 7.38
C GLU A 10 -13.36 -0.52 7.34
N TYR A 11 -12.64 -0.99 6.32
CA TYR A 11 -11.22 -0.69 6.19
C TYR A 11 -10.97 0.78 5.82
N VAL A 12 -11.76 1.36 4.92
CA VAL A 12 -11.72 2.81 4.64
C VAL A 12 -11.98 3.61 5.91
N HIS A 13 -12.94 3.17 6.73
CA HIS A 13 -13.21 3.81 8.02
C HIS A 13 -12.03 3.71 9.00
N GLU A 14 -11.32 2.57 9.04
CA GLU A 14 -10.10 2.45 9.86
C GLU A 14 -9.00 3.43 9.38
N VAL A 15 -8.82 3.59 8.08
CA VAL A 15 -7.86 4.55 7.52
C VAL A 15 -8.26 6.00 7.85
N TYR A 16 -9.55 6.34 7.71
CA TYR A 16 -10.07 7.64 8.14
C TYR A 16 -9.79 7.88 9.64
N LYS A 17 -10.13 6.91 10.49
CA LYS A 17 -9.91 6.96 11.94
C LYS A 17 -8.45 7.19 12.30
N CYS A 18 -7.51 6.60 11.54
CA CYS A 18 -6.08 6.84 11.72
C CYS A 18 -5.75 8.34 11.63
N LEU A 19 -6.11 8.99 10.53
CA LEU A 19 -5.79 10.40 10.29
C LEU A 19 -6.58 11.34 11.23
N PHE A 20 -7.84 11.02 11.50
CA PHE A 20 -8.68 11.76 12.44
C PHE A 20 -8.09 11.78 13.85
N ASN A 21 -7.65 10.61 14.36
CA ASN A 21 -7.02 10.52 15.68
C ASN A 21 -5.67 11.23 15.74
N MET A 22 -4.98 11.36 14.61
CA MET A 22 -3.76 12.16 14.47
C MET A 22 -4.05 13.66 14.34
N ARG A 23 -5.33 14.08 14.45
CA ARG A 23 -5.79 15.49 14.31
C ARG A 23 -5.39 16.10 12.97
N ARG A 24 -5.48 15.31 11.90
CA ARG A 24 -5.21 15.78 10.54
C ARG A 24 -6.52 16.01 9.80
N GLN A 25 -6.53 17.05 8.99
CA GLN A 25 -7.63 17.28 8.06
C GLN A 25 -7.61 16.16 7.02
N VAL A 26 -8.73 15.49 6.84
CA VAL A 26 -8.87 14.33 5.96
C VAL A 26 -10.21 14.37 5.24
N ASP A 27 -10.16 14.12 3.95
CA ASP A 27 -11.33 13.93 3.10
C ASP A 27 -11.37 12.48 2.63
N VAL A 28 -12.57 11.89 2.59
CA VAL A 28 -12.81 10.63 1.88
C VAL A 28 -13.39 11.00 0.52
N ILE A 29 -12.64 10.70 -0.53
CA ILE A 29 -12.99 11.11 -1.89
C ILE A 29 -13.16 9.91 -2.81
N SER A 30 -14.01 10.05 -3.81
CA SER A 30 -14.10 9.08 -4.90
C SER A 30 -12.87 9.19 -5.83
N PRO A 31 -12.39 8.08 -6.41
CA PRO A 31 -11.32 8.10 -7.41
C PRO A 31 -11.64 8.94 -8.65
N TYR A 32 -12.90 9.25 -8.88
CA TYR A 32 -13.33 10.11 -9.99
C TYR A 32 -13.16 11.61 -9.74
N HIS A 33 -13.04 12.02 -8.46
CA HIS A 33 -12.79 13.42 -8.12
C HIS A 33 -11.35 13.83 -8.42
N ASP A 34 -11.12 15.12 -8.61
CA ASP A 34 -9.77 15.66 -8.66
C ASP A 34 -9.12 15.55 -7.26
N PHE A 35 -7.97 14.93 -7.24
CA PHE A 35 -7.18 14.76 -6.01
C PHE A 35 -5.79 15.41 -6.08
N SER A 36 -5.53 16.22 -7.10
CA SER A 36 -4.24 16.92 -7.31
C SER A 36 -3.85 17.86 -6.17
N LYS A 37 -4.85 18.40 -5.46
CA LYS A 37 -4.65 19.32 -4.32
C LYS A 37 -4.12 18.62 -3.04
N TYR A 38 -4.24 17.31 -2.93
CA TYR A 38 -3.81 16.59 -1.72
C TYR A 38 -2.32 16.29 -1.78
N ARG A 39 -1.63 16.50 -0.65
CA ARG A 39 -0.20 16.16 -0.52
C ARG A 39 0.03 14.67 -0.29
N LEU A 40 -0.93 14.02 0.38
CA LEU A 40 -0.92 12.59 0.67
C LEU A 40 -2.26 12.00 0.23
N ILE A 41 -2.19 10.90 -0.51
CA ILE A 41 -3.32 10.01 -0.78
C ILE A 41 -3.02 8.65 -0.19
N ILE A 42 -3.98 8.11 0.54
CA ILE A 42 -3.98 6.72 0.98
C ILE A 42 -5.09 6.02 0.21
N ALA A 43 -4.73 5.05 -0.60
CA ALA A 43 -5.65 4.23 -1.38
C ALA A 43 -5.68 2.80 -0.79
N PRO A 44 -6.53 2.56 0.23
CA PRO A 44 -6.58 1.29 0.93
C PRO A 44 -7.27 0.24 0.06
N TYR A 45 -6.61 -0.91 -0.15
CA TYR A 45 -7.20 -2.04 -0.87
C TYR A 45 -7.85 -1.63 -2.21
N LEU A 46 -7.16 -0.81 -2.99
CA LEU A 46 -7.62 -0.33 -4.30
C LEU A 46 -7.53 -1.48 -5.33
N TYR A 47 -8.38 -2.51 -5.15
CA TYR A 47 -8.28 -3.79 -5.85
C TYR A 47 -8.60 -3.69 -7.34
N LEU A 48 -9.71 -3.01 -7.67
CA LEU A 48 -10.11 -2.72 -9.05
C LEU A 48 -9.67 -1.32 -9.44
N THR A 49 -8.96 -1.19 -10.55
CA THR A 49 -8.42 0.09 -11.00
C THR A 49 -8.52 0.17 -12.52
N SER A 50 -9.28 1.15 -13.04
CA SER A 50 -9.30 1.41 -14.48
C SER A 50 -7.95 1.95 -14.95
N ASP A 51 -7.70 1.86 -16.25
CA ASP A 51 -6.48 2.42 -16.83
C ASP A 51 -6.42 3.93 -16.69
N ASP A 52 -7.55 4.61 -16.76
CA ASP A 52 -7.64 6.06 -16.55
C ASP A 52 -7.30 6.43 -15.10
N LEU A 53 -7.77 5.64 -14.13
CA LEU A 53 -7.42 5.86 -12.73
C LEU A 53 -5.94 5.57 -12.49
N LEU A 54 -5.37 4.53 -13.10
CA LEU A 54 -3.95 4.23 -13.00
C LEU A 54 -3.11 5.40 -13.55
N LYS A 55 -3.40 5.89 -14.75
CA LYS A 55 -2.75 7.09 -15.34
C LYS A 55 -2.89 8.33 -14.46
N LYS A 56 -4.05 8.51 -13.84
CA LYS A 56 -4.31 9.62 -12.94
C LYS A 56 -3.45 9.53 -11.67
N LEU A 57 -3.28 8.33 -11.09
CA LEU A 57 -2.38 8.09 -9.97
C LEU A 57 -0.91 8.33 -10.35
N GLU A 58 -0.48 7.85 -11.53
CA GLU A 58 0.85 8.11 -12.07
C GLU A 58 1.11 9.60 -12.22
N GLY A 59 0.16 10.33 -12.81
CA GLY A 59 0.23 11.78 -12.96
C GLY A 59 0.30 12.52 -11.63
N TYR A 60 -0.51 12.11 -10.64
CA TYR A 60 -0.50 12.68 -9.29
C TYR A 60 0.88 12.51 -8.63
N VAL A 61 1.43 11.30 -8.66
CA VAL A 61 2.73 11.02 -8.05
C VAL A 61 3.84 11.74 -8.83
N SER A 62 3.83 11.67 -10.16
CA SER A 62 4.83 12.33 -11.00
C SER A 62 4.92 13.84 -10.75
N ASN A 63 3.79 14.48 -10.41
CA ASN A 63 3.72 15.90 -10.07
C ASN A 63 4.05 16.22 -8.59
N GLY A 64 4.56 15.27 -7.82
CA GLY A 64 5.03 15.50 -6.45
C GLY A 64 4.12 14.96 -5.35
N GLY A 65 3.02 14.27 -5.71
CA GLY A 65 2.12 13.65 -4.74
C GLY A 65 2.76 12.47 -4.01
N PHE A 66 2.34 12.24 -2.78
CA PHE A 66 2.72 11.07 -1.99
C PHE A 66 1.54 10.07 -1.96
N LEU A 67 1.76 8.86 -2.46
CA LEU A 67 0.75 7.80 -2.54
C LEU A 67 1.10 6.64 -1.60
N ILE A 68 0.15 6.21 -0.77
CA ILE A 68 0.24 4.98 0.02
C ILE A 68 -0.78 3.97 -0.52
N LEU A 69 -0.29 2.80 -0.88
CA LEU A 69 -1.08 1.63 -1.27
C LEU A 69 -0.96 0.55 -0.20
N THR A 70 -2.05 -0.16 0.08
CA THR A 70 -2.01 -1.34 0.95
C THR A 70 -2.16 -2.62 0.13
N ALA A 71 -1.97 -3.77 0.77
CA ALA A 71 -2.03 -5.07 0.09
C ALA A 71 -3.25 -5.20 -0.83
N ARG A 72 -3.06 -5.89 -1.94
CA ARG A 72 -4.04 -6.17 -3.00
C ARG A 72 -4.50 -4.93 -3.79
N SER A 73 -3.78 -3.80 -3.71
CA SER A 73 -4.07 -2.65 -4.57
C SER A 73 -3.51 -2.87 -5.99
N LEU A 74 -4.19 -2.31 -7.00
CA LEU A 74 -3.81 -2.33 -8.42
C LEU A 74 -3.73 -3.73 -9.05
N VAL A 75 -4.41 -4.73 -8.48
CA VAL A 75 -4.30 -6.13 -8.93
C VAL A 75 -5.13 -6.42 -10.17
N LYS A 76 -6.30 -5.80 -10.28
CA LYS A 76 -7.26 -6.04 -11.37
C LYS A 76 -7.71 -4.75 -12.04
N ASP A 77 -8.11 -4.88 -13.30
CA ASP A 77 -8.76 -3.81 -14.04
C ASP A 77 -10.26 -3.69 -13.65
N GLU A 78 -10.96 -2.74 -14.26
CA GLU A 78 -12.39 -2.51 -14.06
C GLU A 78 -13.29 -3.67 -14.52
N PHE A 79 -12.78 -4.56 -15.37
CA PHE A 79 -13.48 -5.76 -15.85
C PHE A 79 -13.16 -6.99 -15.00
N ASN A 80 -12.50 -6.81 -13.84
CA ASN A 80 -12.08 -7.89 -12.94
C ASN A 80 -11.03 -8.85 -13.54
N ARG A 81 -10.28 -8.43 -14.59
CA ARG A 81 -9.17 -9.18 -15.15
C ARG A 81 -7.89 -8.88 -14.39
N VAL A 82 -7.04 -9.89 -14.19
CA VAL A 82 -5.78 -9.73 -13.46
C VAL A 82 -4.77 -8.99 -14.34
N ARG A 83 -4.26 -7.85 -13.88
CA ARG A 83 -3.31 -7.01 -14.63
C ARG A 83 -1.98 -7.70 -14.94
N SER A 84 -1.53 -8.61 -14.11
CA SER A 84 -0.31 -9.39 -14.36
C SER A 84 -0.37 -10.26 -15.63
N GLY A 85 -1.56 -10.51 -16.16
CA GLY A 85 -1.76 -11.22 -17.41
C GLY A 85 -1.55 -10.38 -18.68
N PHE A 86 -1.42 -9.05 -18.57
CA PHE A 86 -1.27 -8.11 -19.67
C PHE A 86 0.02 -7.31 -19.52
N GLU A 87 0.95 -7.47 -20.44
CA GLU A 87 2.31 -6.91 -20.30
C GLU A 87 2.31 -5.40 -20.09
N THR A 88 1.58 -4.65 -20.90
CA THR A 88 1.53 -3.18 -20.81
C THR A 88 1.01 -2.69 -19.46
N GLU A 89 -0.08 -3.29 -18.96
CA GLU A 89 -0.71 -2.93 -17.70
C GLU A 89 0.16 -3.34 -16.50
N ARG A 90 0.78 -4.51 -16.58
CA ARG A 90 1.72 -5.00 -15.59
C ARG A 90 2.92 -4.06 -15.46
N VAL A 91 3.52 -3.68 -16.59
CA VAL A 91 4.68 -2.78 -16.60
C VAL A 91 4.35 -1.41 -16.03
N ALA A 92 3.17 -0.86 -16.28
CA ALA A 92 2.74 0.41 -15.70
C ALA A 92 2.65 0.33 -14.16
N VAL A 93 2.01 -0.70 -13.62
CA VAL A 93 1.93 -0.92 -12.17
C VAL A 93 3.32 -1.13 -11.57
N GLU A 94 4.14 -1.99 -12.17
CA GLU A 94 5.50 -2.28 -11.71
C GLU A 94 6.39 -1.02 -11.68
N LYS A 95 6.28 -0.17 -12.68
CA LYS A 95 6.99 1.13 -12.71
C LYS A 95 6.51 2.06 -11.57
N LEU A 96 5.19 2.12 -11.35
CA LEU A 96 4.63 2.98 -10.31
C LEU A 96 5.06 2.54 -8.91
N ILE A 97 4.95 1.25 -8.59
CA ILE A 97 5.30 0.73 -7.26
C ILE A 97 6.81 0.44 -7.10
N GLY A 98 7.58 0.41 -8.20
CA GLY A 98 9.00 0.13 -8.22
C GLY A 98 9.35 -1.35 -8.03
N GLY A 99 8.47 -2.25 -8.42
CA GLY A 99 8.65 -3.69 -8.28
C GLY A 99 7.42 -4.46 -8.69
N SER A 100 7.39 -5.75 -8.46
CA SER A 100 6.25 -6.61 -8.77
C SER A 100 5.72 -7.34 -7.54
N ILE A 101 4.44 -7.74 -7.58
CA ILE A 101 3.86 -8.64 -6.58
C ILE A 101 4.34 -10.05 -6.94
N GLU A 102 5.13 -10.65 -6.04
CA GLU A 102 5.68 -12.00 -6.23
C GLU A 102 4.69 -13.06 -5.78
N GLU A 103 4.14 -12.87 -4.58
CA GLU A 103 3.29 -13.86 -3.94
C GLU A 103 2.36 -13.19 -2.92
N TYR A 104 1.21 -13.79 -2.66
CA TYR A 104 0.32 -13.36 -1.59
C TYR A 104 -0.39 -14.52 -0.91
N THR A 105 -0.83 -14.31 0.33
CA THR A 105 -1.73 -15.21 1.05
C THR A 105 -2.73 -14.43 1.89
N LYS A 106 -3.89 -15.03 2.12
CA LYS A 106 -4.88 -14.53 3.10
C LYS A 106 -4.52 -15.10 4.48
N LEU A 107 -4.48 -14.23 5.49
CA LEU A 107 -4.28 -14.64 6.88
C LEU A 107 -5.59 -15.10 7.51
N SER A 108 -5.56 -16.19 8.28
CA SER A 108 -6.67 -16.58 9.14
C SER A 108 -6.70 -15.70 10.41
N LEU A 109 -7.85 -15.69 11.09
CA LEU A 109 -8.03 -14.98 12.37
C LEU A 109 -7.09 -15.45 13.47
N GLU A 110 -6.66 -16.72 13.40
CA GLU A 110 -5.82 -17.37 14.40
C GLU A 110 -4.33 -17.05 14.22
N GLU A 111 -3.95 -16.55 13.03
CA GLU A 111 -2.56 -16.26 12.69
C GLU A 111 -2.13 -14.91 13.27
N LYS A 112 -1.61 -14.93 14.50
CA LYS A 112 -1.18 -13.73 15.24
C LYS A 112 0.31 -13.40 15.07
N ASN A 113 1.09 -14.29 14.48
CA ASN A 113 2.55 -14.20 14.45
C ASN A 113 3.12 -13.72 13.10
N ALA A 114 2.29 -13.05 12.30
CA ALA A 114 2.70 -12.46 11.04
C ALA A 114 3.09 -10.99 11.23
N TRP A 115 4.39 -10.69 11.02
CA TRP A 115 4.94 -9.35 11.24
C TRP A 115 5.78 -8.91 10.05
N ILE A 116 5.95 -7.61 9.92
CA ILE A 116 6.94 -6.96 9.07
C ILE A 116 7.94 -6.29 10.00
N ARG A 117 9.21 -6.67 9.89
CA ARG A 117 10.31 -5.97 10.57
C ARG A 117 10.83 -4.83 9.70
N PRO A 118 11.24 -3.70 10.28
CA PRO A 118 11.86 -2.62 9.51
C PRO A 118 13.17 -3.09 8.86
N SER A 119 13.50 -2.53 7.71
CA SER A 119 14.84 -2.56 7.17
C SER A 119 15.70 -1.48 7.83
N GLU A 120 17.02 -1.58 7.74
CA GLU A 120 17.94 -0.54 8.22
C GLU A 120 17.73 0.82 7.52
N LYS A 121 17.19 0.79 6.33
CA LYS A 121 16.89 1.99 5.52
C LYS A 121 15.48 2.53 5.75
N SER A 122 14.71 1.95 6.66
CA SER A 122 13.33 2.38 6.90
C SER A 122 13.29 3.76 7.54
N PHE A 123 12.54 4.67 6.91
CA PHE A 123 12.29 6.00 7.45
C PHE A 123 10.84 6.17 7.92
N ILE A 124 10.00 5.14 7.74
CA ILE A 124 8.58 5.15 8.12
C ILE A 124 8.23 4.10 9.18
N LEU A 125 9.05 3.09 9.34
CA LEU A 125 8.81 1.99 10.25
C LEU A 125 9.95 1.93 11.27
N GLY A 126 9.67 2.39 12.49
CA GLY A 126 10.64 2.36 13.60
C GLY A 126 10.61 1.05 14.39
N ASP A 127 9.50 0.31 14.33
CA ASP A 127 9.28 -0.96 15.03
C ASP A 127 8.53 -1.93 14.12
N SER A 128 8.38 -3.19 14.57
CA SER A 128 7.68 -4.21 13.79
C SER A 128 6.20 -3.87 13.64
N LEU A 129 5.67 -4.13 12.43
CA LEU A 129 4.28 -3.92 12.06
C LEU A 129 3.56 -5.26 11.95
N ARG A 130 2.42 -5.40 12.60
CA ARG A 130 1.63 -6.62 12.55
C ARG A 130 0.86 -6.71 11.22
N CYS A 131 0.98 -7.86 10.55
CA CYS A 131 0.18 -8.16 9.37
C CYS A 131 -1.26 -8.51 9.73
N ARG A 132 -2.20 -8.09 8.89
CA ARG A 132 -3.63 -8.41 8.98
C ARG A 132 -4.18 -8.71 7.60
N PHE A 133 -5.15 -9.60 7.51
CA PHE A 133 -5.91 -10.00 6.32
C PHE A 133 -5.07 -10.62 5.22
N PHE A 134 -4.03 -9.94 4.78
CA PHE A 134 -3.16 -10.39 3.71
C PHE A 134 -1.69 -10.21 4.06
N ILE A 135 -0.89 -11.12 3.54
CA ILE A 135 0.55 -10.95 3.34
C ILE A 135 0.77 -10.93 1.83
N GLU A 136 1.46 -9.92 1.35
CA GLU A 136 1.84 -9.75 -0.05
C GLU A 136 3.33 -9.44 -0.10
N ALA A 137 4.10 -10.32 -0.72
CA ALA A 137 5.52 -10.16 -0.90
C ALA A 137 5.83 -9.55 -2.26
N PHE A 138 6.86 -8.73 -2.29
CA PHE A 138 7.28 -8.03 -3.49
C PHE A 138 8.66 -8.51 -3.97
N SER A 139 8.86 -8.45 -5.27
CA SER A 139 10.18 -8.40 -5.88
C SER A 139 10.52 -6.94 -6.14
N ALA A 140 11.51 -6.40 -5.43
CA ALA A 140 11.91 -5.01 -5.58
C ALA A 140 12.71 -4.80 -6.87
N GLY A 141 12.34 -3.79 -7.65
CA GLY A 141 13.14 -3.31 -8.78
C GLY A 141 14.27 -2.37 -8.32
N ASP A 142 15.15 -2.01 -9.24
CA ASP A 142 16.34 -1.18 -8.96
C ASP A 142 16.00 0.21 -8.43
N SER A 143 14.83 0.75 -8.79
CA SER A 143 14.38 2.08 -8.36
C SER A 143 13.75 2.09 -6.96
N ALA A 144 13.39 0.94 -6.43
CA ALA A 144 12.67 0.84 -5.17
C ALA A 144 13.59 0.60 -3.97
N GLN A 145 13.29 1.28 -2.88
CA GLN A 145 13.88 1.02 -1.58
C GLN A 145 12.97 0.08 -0.79
N VAL A 146 13.53 -1.03 -0.28
CA VAL A 146 12.82 -1.92 0.64
C VAL A 146 12.85 -1.31 2.03
N LEU A 147 11.68 -1.03 2.60
CA LEU A 147 11.53 -0.45 3.93
C LEU A 147 11.18 -1.47 5.02
N GLY A 148 10.79 -2.66 4.65
CA GLY A 148 10.47 -3.73 5.60
C GLY A 148 10.42 -5.10 4.96
N TYR A 149 10.62 -6.12 5.79
CA TYR A 149 10.64 -7.53 5.39
C TYR A 149 9.66 -8.34 6.22
N HIS A 150 8.98 -9.29 5.58
CA HIS A 150 8.14 -10.26 6.29
C HIS A 150 8.97 -11.16 7.21
N THR A 151 8.34 -11.61 8.31
CA THR A 151 8.94 -12.58 9.26
C THR A 151 8.16 -13.90 9.32
N TYR A 152 7.13 -14.05 8.49
CA TYR A 152 6.14 -15.11 8.63
C TYR A 152 6.35 -16.26 7.63
N LYS A 153 6.52 -17.49 8.15
CA LYS A 153 6.61 -18.75 7.37
C LYS A 153 7.53 -18.59 6.15
N TRP A 154 7.10 -19.03 4.97
CA TRP A 154 7.85 -18.94 3.70
C TRP A 154 7.96 -17.52 3.12
N PHE A 155 7.25 -16.56 3.68
CA PHE A 155 7.43 -15.14 3.36
C PHE A 155 8.62 -14.50 4.10
N ALA A 156 9.19 -15.19 5.10
CA ALA A 156 10.27 -14.64 5.91
C ALA A 156 11.46 -14.20 5.06
N GLY A 157 11.89 -12.94 5.24
CA GLY A 157 12.97 -12.33 4.48
C GLY A 157 12.55 -11.71 3.14
N LYS A 158 11.32 -11.94 2.65
CA LYS A 158 10.82 -11.31 1.43
C LYS A 158 10.44 -9.84 1.68
N PRO A 159 10.65 -8.92 0.70
CA PRO A 159 10.22 -7.53 0.81
C PRO A 159 8.72 -7.41 1.08
N ALA A 160 8.36 -6.60 2.05
CA ALA A 160 7.01 -6.39 2.54
C ALA A 160 6.52 -4.95 2.40
N ILE A 161 7.44 -3.99 2.35
CA ILE A 161 7.15 -2.58 2.13
C ILE A 161 8.16 -2.04 1.12
N LEU A 162 7.65 -1.52 0.01
CA LEU A 162 8.45 -0.82 -0.99
C LEU A 162 8.20 0.68 -0.92
N CYS A 163 9.24 1.45 -1.18
CA CYS A 163 9.18 2.88 -1.43
C CYS A 163 9.82 3.18 -2.77
N ASN A 164 9.06 3.73 -3.71
CA ASN A 164 9.54 4.11 -5.03
C ASN A 164 9.43 5.62 -5.23
N ASN A 165 10.48 6.23 -5.78
CA ASN A 165 10.41 7.60 -6.29
C ASN A 165 9.91 7.54 -7.73
N TYR A 166 8.83 8.27 -8.04
CA TYR A 166 8.21 8.30 -9.35
C TYR A 166 7.98 9.76 -9.77
N GLY A 167 8.73 10.22 -10.76
CA GLY A 167 8.77 11.65 -11.07
C GLY A 167 9.24 12.48 -9.88
N ASN A 168 8.48 13.50 -9.50
CA ASN A 168 8.78 14.36 -8.35
C ASN A 168 8.15 13.85 -7.03
N GLY A 169 7.36 12.80 -7.07
CA GLY A 169 6.65 12.27 -5.92
C GLY A 169 7.14 10.89 -5.49
N ARG A 170 6.31 10.23 -4.69
CA ARG A 170 6.69 8.98 -4.05
C ARG A 170 5.51 8.05 -3.84
N VAL A 171 5.74 6.76 -4.00
CA VAL A 171 4.78 5.69 -3.69
C VAL A 171 5.34 4.81 -2.59
N VAL A 172 4.52 4.51 -1.58
CA VAL A 172 4.79 3.47 -0.59
C VAL A 172 3.75 2.39 -0.75
N THR A 173 4.20 1.16 -0.99
CA THR A 173 3.33 -0.01 -1.10
C THR A 173 3.56 -0.93 0.08
N ILE A 174 2.49 -1.26 0.81
CA ILE A 174 2.52 -2.03 2.05
C ILE A 174 1.88 -3.39 1.81
N GLY A 175 2.62 -4.47 1.95
CA GLY A 175 2.18 -5.85 1.69
C GLY A 175 1.25 -6.44 2.77
N THR A 176 0.49 -5.60 3.46
CA THR A 176 -0.57 -6.00 4.38
C THR A 176 -1.64 -4.90 4.46
N MET A 177 -2.71 -5.14 5.20
CA MET A 177 -3.74 -4.15 5.54
C MET A 177 -3.57 -3.75 7.02
N PRO A 178 -2.72 -2.75 7.34
CA PRO A 178 -2.45 -2.38 8.72
C PRO A 178 -3.71 -1.86 9.42
N SER A 179 -3.83 -2.09 10.73
CA SER A 179 -4.86 -1.43 11.54
C SER A 179 -4.63 0.07 11.58
N TRP A 180 -5.64 0.83 12.03
CA TRP A 180 -5.48 2.27 12.19
C TRP A 180 -4.31 2.65 13.13
N ILE A 181 -4.05 1.83 14.17
CA ILE A 181 -2.92 2.03 15.09
C ILE A 181 -1.59 1.82 14.37
N GLU A 182 -1.46 0.71 13.64
CA GLU A 182 -0.23 0.41 12.90
C GLU A 182 0.01 1.39 11.76
N LEU A 183 -1.06 1.79 11.07
CA LEU A 183 -1.00 2.80 10.02
C LEU A 183 -0.55 4.17 10.55
N SER A 184 -1.00 4.55 11.76
CA SER A 184 -0.57 5.80 12.38
C SER A 184 0.92 5.83 12.68
N LYS A 185 1.52 4.71 13.07
CA LYS A 185 2.96 4.60 13.27
C LYS A 185 3.74 4.79 11.95
N LEU A 186 3.19 4.29 10.84
CA LEU A 186 3.79 4.46 9.51
C LEU A 186 3.67 5.89 8.99
N ILE A 187 2.53 6.56 9.24
CA ILE A 187 2.27 7.90 8.72
C ILE A 187 2.94 8.99 9.57
N ALA A 188 3.03 8.82 10.88
CA ALA A 188 3.58 9.84 11.77
C ALA A 188 4.95 10.39 11.34
N PRO A 189 5.93 9.56 10.93
CA PRO A 189 7.22 10.05 10.45
C PRO A 189 7.18 10.80 9.12
N LEU A 190 6.09 10.63 8.35
CA LEU A 190 5.91 11.28 7.05
C LEU A 190 5.37 12.70 7.19
N LEU A 191 4.56 12.96 8.20
CA LEU A 191 3.82 14.23 8.35
C LEU A 191 4.69 15.50 8.38
N PRO A 192 5.89 15.50 9.00
CA PRO A 192 6.80 16.66 8.92
C PRO A 192 7.41 16.88 7.54
N ARG A 193 7.34 15.87 6.67
CA ARG A 193 7.93 15.87 5.31
C ARG A 193 6.91 16.17 4.22
N LEU A 194 5.64 16.17 4.58
CA LEU A 194 4.51 16.56 3.75
C LEU A 194 4.20 18.05 3.96
#